data_13980962cf74647eee27d3480c85ecf2
#
_entry.id   13980962cf74647eee27d3480c85ecf2
#
_cell.length_a   1.000
_cell.length_b   1.000
_cell.length_c   1.000
_cell.angle_alpha   90.00
_cell.angle_beta   90.00
_cell.angle_gamma   90.00
#
_symmetry.space_group_name_H-M   'P 1'
#
loop_
_entity.id
_entity.type
_entity.pdbx_description
1 polymer ?
#
loop_
_entity_poly.entity_id
_entity_poly.type
_entity_poly.pdbx_seq_one_letter_code
_entity_poly.pdbx_strand_id
1 'polypeptide(L)'
;MKKIDFTLIADVIFYSVAAWFLSIGLLRYYRMGLSLAAILASLIALATACITLLLSYSSRRKRRLSKKESEAREALMLHLALEKEARVCTSLIEAFRADGKEARLNENTIVMEDALLLPRFTMQPLSADEVARLIRTYGRDKLTILCNTLSPEAEKLACSFGVKVMRKNEIYNLFTRTNTTPDPLILAELPRKSARRTLRRIVSKQSARPFFTSGILLLIMSLFTFFPIYYLTFGCALTILAILVRFFGFAPQNSDYV
;
A
#
# COMPACT_ATOMS: atom_id res chain seq x y z
N MET A 1 -10.64 -14.11 -18.98
CA MET A 1 -9.60 -15.09 -18.58
C MET A 1 -8.89 -14.57 -17.34
N LYS A 2 -8.96 -15.25 -16.17
CA LYS A 2 -8.21 -14.86 -14.96
C LYS A 2 -6.72 -15.03 -15.25
N LYS A 3 -5.94 -13.96 -15.26
CA LYS A 3 -4.49 -14.03 -15.34
C LYS A 3 -3.98 -14.87 -14.17
N ILE A 4 -3.44 -16.05 -14.50
CA ILE A 4 -2.78 -16.91 -13.51
C ILE A 4 -1.58 -16.12 -12.97
N ASP A 5 -1.61 -15.82 -11.69
CA ASP A 5 -0.55 -15.04 -11.04
C ASP A 5 0.67 -15.94 -10.86
N PHE A 6 1.57 -15.90 -11.80
CA PHE A 6 2.79 -16.71 -11.86
C PHE A 6 3.61 -16.63 -10.55
N THR A 7 3.60 -15.46 -9.88
CA THR A 7 4.27 -15.27 -8.58
C THR A 7 3.67 -16.15 -7.48
N LEU A 8 2.35 -16.37 -7.47
CA LEU A 8 1.71 -17.23 -6.48
C LEU A 8 2.10 -18.68 -6.66
N ILE A 9 2.14 -19.15 -7.91
CA ILE A 9 2.55 -20.52 -8.23
C ILE A 9 4.00 -20.73 -7.81
N ALA A 10 4.88 -19.78 -8.13
CA ALA A 10 6.28 -19.84 -7.74
C ALA A 10 6.47 -19.88 -6.21
N ASP A 11 5.74 -19.06 -5.46
CA ASP A 11 5.79 -19.05 -3.99
C ASP A 11 5.33 -20.39 -3.41
N VAL A 12 4.21 -20.95 -3.92
CA VAL A 12 3.68 -22.24 -3.44
C VAL A 12 4.65 -23.37 -3.72
N ILE A 13 5.21 -23.45 -4.94
CA ILE A 13 6.20 -24.45 -5.31
C ILE A 13 7.43 -24.32 -4.40
N PHE A 14 7.94 -23.11 -4.23
CA PHE A 14 9.14 -22.87 -3.42
C PHE A 14 8.96 -23.34 -1.96
N TYR A 15 7.87 -22.93 -1.31
CA TYR A 15 7.62 -23.31 0.07
C TYR A 15 7.33 -24.81 0.23
N SER A 16 6.63 -25.42 -0.75
CA SER A 16 6.35 -26.86 -0.71
C SER A 16 7.62 -27.70 -0.87
N VAL A 17 8.48 -27.32 -1.80
CA VAL A 17 9.77 -28.01 -2.05
C VAL A 17 10.69 -27.83 -0.84
N ALA A 18 10.78 -26.62 -0.28
CA ALA A 18 11.58 -26.38 0.92
C ALA A 18 11.08 -27.20 2.12
N ALA A 19 9.76 -27.23 2.34
CA ALA A 19 9.16 -28.04 3.42
C ALA A 19 9.41 -29.54 3.22
N TRP A 20 9.37 -30.03 1.98
CA TRP A 20 9.64 -31.43 1.65
C TRP A 20 11.07 -31.82 2.00
N PHE A 21 12.07 -31.04 1.57
CA PHE A 21 13.47 -31.31 1.87
C PHE A 21 13.78 -31.23 3.37
N LEU A 22 13.25 -30.21 4.05
CA LEU A 22 13.41 -30.05 5.50
C LEU A 22 12.81 -31.24 6.26
N SER A 23 11.61 -31.68 5.86
CA SER A 23 10.93 -32.81 6.49
C SER A 23 11.67 -34.12 6.29
N ILE A 24 12.19 -34.40 5.09
CA ILE A 24 13.02 -35.60 4.85
C ILE A 24 14.27 -35.56 5.70
N GLY A 25 14.99 -34.43 5.76
CA GLY A 25 16.18 -34.28 6.56
C GLY A 25 15.91 -34.53 8.05
N LEU A 26 14.84 -33.96 8.56
CA LEU A 26 14.44 -34.15 9.97
C LEU A 26 14.03 -35.59 10.27
N LEU A 27 13.20 -36.22 9.42
CA LEU A 27 12.75 -37.59 9.62
C LEU A 27 13.91 -38.62 9.51
N ARG A 28 14.86 -38.36 8.64
CA ARG A 28 16.11 -39.17 8.55
C ARG A 28 17.00 -39.02 9.80
N TYR A 29 17.04 -37.82 10.36
CA TYR A 29 17.75 -37.61 11.63
C TYR A 29 17.18 -38.48 12.76
N TYR A 30 15.87 -38.71 12.79
CA TYR A 30 15.19 -39.62 13.73
C TYR A 30 15.31 -41.10 13.32
N ARG A 31 16.20 -41.48 12.42
CA ARG A 31 16.47 -42.85 11.94
C ARG A 31 15.25 -43.55 11.31
N MET A 32 14.26 -42.81 10.85
CA MET A 32 13.14 -43.40 10.11
C MET A 32 13.58 -43.97 8.73
N GLY A 33 12.94 -45.06 8.31
CA GLY A 33 13.17 -45.64 6.98
C GLY A 33 12.88 -44.65 5.86
N LEU A 34 13.66 -44.72 4.79
CA LEU A 34 13.58 -43.75 3.69
C LEU A 34 12.17 -43.63 3.05
N SER A 35 11.51 -44.77 2.89
CA SER A 35 10.16 -44.86 2.31
C SER A 35 9.11 -44.17 3.17
N LEU A 36 9.13 -44.41 4.48
CA LEU A 36 8.23 -43.80 5.44
C LEU A 36 8.48 -42.28 5.55
N ALA A 37 9.76 -41.89 5.61
CA ALA A 37 10.15 -40.48 5.62
C ALA A 37 9.68 -39.73 4.37
N ALA A 38 9.79 -40.34 3.20
CA ALA A 38 9.34 -39.74 1.94
C ALA A 38 7.81 -39.54 1.89
N ILE A 39 7.03 -40.52 2.38
CA ILE A 39 5.57 -40.42 2.43
C ILE A 39 5.14 -39.28 3.37
N LEU A 40 5.68 -39.27 4.59
CA LEU A 40 5.35 -38.22 5.59
C LEU A 40 5.78 -36.82 5.09
N ALA A 41 6.97 -36.70 4.50
CA ALA A 41 7.43 -35.44 3.92
C ALA A 41 6.53 -34.96 2.79
N SER A 42 6.00 -35.86 1.95
CA SER A 42 5.06 -35.50 0.90
C SER A 42 3.71 -35.01 1.45
N LEU A 43 3.21 -35.58 2.53
CA LEU A 43 2.01 -35.09 3.21
C LEU A 43 2.23 -33.70 3.81
N ILE A 44 3.38 -33.48 4.45
CA ILE A 44 3.73 -32.14 5.01
C ILE A 44 3.86 -31.10 3.88
N ALA A 45 4.50 -31.46 2.77
CA ALA A 45 4.62 -30.56 1.61
C ALA A 45 3.25 -30.21 1.00
N LEU A 46 2.33 -31.17 0.94
CA LEU A 46 0.96 -30.93 0.47
C LEU A 46 0.20 -29.99 1.43
N ALA A 47 0.32 -30.22 2.73
CA ALA A 47 -0.29 -29.37 3.74
C ALA A 47 0.25 -27.94 3.67
N THR A 48 1.57 -27.77 3.53
CA THR A 48 2.18 -26.44 3.34
C THR A 48 1.73 -25.77 2.05
N ALA A 49 1.56 -26.49 0.96
CA ALA A 49 1.00 -25.96 -0.29
C ALA A 49 -0.43 -25.44 -0.08
N CYS A 50 -1.29 -26.19 0.59
CA CYS A 50 -2.65 -25.76 0.87
C CYS A 50 -2.69 -24.52 1.79
N ILE A 51 -1.89 -24.49 2.84
CA ILE A 51 -1.81 -23.34 3.77
C ILE A 51 -1.31 -22.09 3.03
N THR A 52 -0.25 -22.20 2.25
CA THR A 52 0.30 -21.06 1.48
C THR A 52 -0.69 -20.53 0.46
N LEU A 53 -1.45 -21.41 -0.22
CA LEU A 53 -2.52 -21.00 -1.13
C LEU A 53 -3.62 -20.24 -0.39
N LEU A 54 -4.12 -20.75 0.73
CA LEU A 54 -5.19 -20.13 1.50
C LEU A 54 -4.76 -18.74 2.04
N LEU A 55 -3.56 -18.65 2.63
CA LEU A 55 -3.01 -17.39 3.15
C LEU A 55 -2.79 -16.37 2.03
N SER A 56 -2.23 -16.80 0.90
CA SER A 56 -1.98 -15.93 -0.25
C SER A 56 -3.29 -15.43 -0.87
N TYR A 57 -4.31 -16.29 -0.97
CA TYR A 57 -5.61 -15.91 -1.49
C TYR A 57 -6.31 -14.88 -0.59
N SER A 58 -6.32 -15.11 0.72
CA SER A 58 -6.89 -14.19 1.73
C SER A 58 -6.19 -12.83 1.70
N SER A 59 -4.85 -12.82 1.74
CA SER A 59 -4.05 -11.58 1.72
C SER A 59 -4.25 -10.78 0.42
N ARG A 60 -4.32 -11.47 -0.72
CA ARG A 60 -4.55 -10.82 -2.01
C ARG A 60 -5.96 -10.22 -2.13
N ARG A 61 -6.97 -10.91 -1.59
CA ARG A 61 -8.34 -10.37 -1.55
C ARG A 61 -8.38 -9.07 -0.73
N LYS A 62 -7.79 -9.04 0.46
CA LYS A 62 -7.69 -7.84 1.29
C LYS A 62 -6.95 -6.70 0.58
N ARG A 63 -5.79 -6.99 -0.04
CA ARG A 63 -5.02 -6.00 -0.79
C ARG A 63 -5.76 -5.43 -2.01
N ARG A 64 -6.54 -6.27 -2.73
CA ARG A 64 -7.34 -5.81 -3.87
C ARG A 64 -8.50 -4.92 -3.44
N LEU A 65 -9.15 -5.22 -2.32
CA LEU A 65 -10.22 -4.39 -1.75
C LEU A 65 -9.66 -3.05 -1.28
N SER A 66 -8.60 -3.07 -0.48
CA SER A 66 -7.92 -1.86 -0.01
C SER A 66 -7.39 -0.98 -1.16
N LYS A 67 -6.90 -1.60 -2.24
CA LYS A 67 -6.44 -0.86 -3.42
C LYS A 67 -7.59 -0.19 -4.17
N LYS A 68 -8.73 -0.89 -4.38
CA LYS A 68 -9.91 -0.30 -5.01
C LYS A 68 -10.48 0.86 -4.19
N GLU A 69 -10.51 0.69 -2.87
CA GLU A 69 -10.94 1.74 -1.95
C GLU A 69 -10.01 2.96 -1.98
N SER A 70 -8.68 2.74 -2.04
CA SER A 70 -7.71 3.82 -2.22
C SER A 70 -7.88 4.54 -3.56
N GLU A 71 -8.09 3.80 -4.66
CA GLU A 71 -8.32 4.38 -5.99
C GLU A 71 -9.62 5.19 -6.02
N ALA A 72 -10.70 4.68 -5.42
CA ALA A 72 -11.97 5.40 -5.34
C ALA A 72 -11.86 6.68 -4.49
N ARG A 73 -11.11 6.61 -3.38
CA ARG A 73 -10.84 7.76 -2.52
C ARG A 73 -10.03 8.85 -3.25
N GLU A 74 -8.98 8.45 -3.97
CA GLU A 74 -8.18 9.38 -4.76
C GLU A 74 -9.00 10.02 -5.89
N ALA A 75 -9.86 9.25 -6.55
CA ALA A 75 -10.76 9.75 -7.58
C ALA A 75 -11.76 10.77 -7.03
N LEU A 76 -12.35 10.52 -5.84
CA LEU A 76 -13.24 11.47 -5.19
C LEU A 76 -12.50 12.76 -4.82
N MET A 77 -11.30 12.67 -4.24
CA MET A 77 -10.53 13.87 -3.87
C MET A 77 -10.13 14.68 -5.10
N LEU A 78 -9.77 14.01 -6.21
CA LEU A 78 -9.48 14.67 -7.47
C LEU A 78 -10.73 15.38 -8.02
N HIS A 79 -11.87 14.72 -7.99
CA HIS A 79 -13.14 15.33 -8.43
C HIS A 79 -13.45 16.59 -7.62
N LEU A 80 -13.37 16.52 -6.28
CA LEU A 80 -13.61 17.67 -5.40
C LEU A 80 -12.58 18.80 -5.61
N ALA A 81 -11.34 18.49 -6.00
CA ALA A 81 -10.30 19.49 -6.25
C ALA A 81 -10.44 20.19 -7.62
N LEU A 82 -11.07 19.52 -8.59
CA LEU A 82 -11.27 20.06 -9.96
C LEU A 82 -12.63 20.71 -10.17
N GLU A 83 -13.61 20.39 -9.31
CA GLU A 83 -14.96 20.91 -9.41
C GLU A 83 -15.02 22.37 -8.88
N LYS A 84 -16.03 23.12 -9.32
CA LYS A 84 -16.27 24.48 -8.84
C LYS A 84 -16.63 24.49 -7.37
N GLU A 85 -16.07 25.42 -6.58
CA GLU A 85 -16.28 25.52 -5.12
C GLU A 85 -17.78 25.47 -4.73
N ALA A 86 -18.64 26.15 -5.47
CA ALA A 86 -20.09 26.13 -5.19
C ALA A 86 -20.70 24.74 -5.31
N ARG A 87 -20.30 23.92 -6.29
CA ARG A 87 -20.80 22.54 -6.44
C ARG A 87 -20.24 21.62 -5.37
N VAL A 88 -18.97 21.81 -5.02
CA VAL A 88 -18.35 21.07 -3.90
C VAL A 88 -19.11 21.32 -2.61
N CYS A 89 -19.44 22.58 -2.32
CA CYS A 89 -20.24 22.94 -1.16
C CYS A 89 -21.63 22.28 -1.19
N THR A 90 -22.31 22.29 -2.34
CA THR A 90 -23.61 21.65 -2.50
C THR A 90 -23.55 20.15 -2.24
N SER A 91 -22.59 19.44 -2.86
CA SER A 91 -22.41 17.98 -2.65
C SER A 91 -22.07 17.64 -1.20
N LEU A 92 -21.27 18.46 -0.53
CA LEU A 92 -20.97 18.29 0.89
C LEU A 92 -22.20 18.50 1.78
N ILE A 93 -23.00 19.54 1.49
CA ILE A 93 -24.26 19.81 2.22
C ILE A 93 -25.22 18.64 2.08
N GLU A 94 -25.37 18.09 0.87
CA GLU A 94 -26.20 16.90 0.63
C GLU A 94 -25.69 15.71 1.46
N ALA A 95 -24.36 15.49 1.48
CA ALA A 95 -23.77 14.42 2.27
C ALA A 95 -23.99 14.62 3.78
N PHE A 96 -23.82 15.83 4.31
CA PHE A 96 -24.07 16.12 5.72
C PHE A 96 -25.55 16.02 6.10
N ARG A 97 -26.46 16.46 5.22
CA ARG A 97 -27.90 16.30 5.44
C ARG A 97 -28.33 14.84 5.44
N ALA A 98 -27.78 14.04 4.53
CA ALA A 98 -28.00 12.59 4.52
C ALA A 98 -27.43 11.89 5.76
N ASP A 99 -26.41 12.50 6.40
CA ASP A 99 -25.86 12.07 7.70
C ASP A 99 -26.68 12.55 8.91
N GLY A 100 -27.82 13.25 8.66
CA GLY A 100 -28.70 13.76 9.71
C GLY A 100 -28.28 15.07 10.36
N LYS A 101 -27.34 15.81 9.74
CA LYS A 101 -26.87 17.09 10.24
C LYS A 101 -27.47 18.26 9.46
N GLU A 102 -27.95 19.27 10.16
CA GLU A 102 -28.37 20.51 9.51
C GLU A 102 -27.15 21.28 9.01
N ALA A 103 -27.06 21.40 7.69
CA ALA A 103 -26.01 22.14 7.01
C ALA A 103 -26.63 23.21 6.10
N ARG A 104 -26.12 24.44 6.18
CA ARG A 104 -26.56 25.57 5.35
C ARG A 104 -25.35 26.20 4.66
N LEU A 105 -25.55 26.61 3.42
CA LEU A 105 -24.51 27.32 2.66
C LEU A 105 -24.52 28.80 3.08
N ASN A 106 -23.36 29.33 3.41
CA ASN A 106 -23.14 30.74 3.57
C ASN A 106 -21.92 31.15 2.75
N GLU A 107 -22.15 31.76 1.59
CA GLU A 107 -21.11 32.06 0.57
C GLU A 107 -20.33 30.78 0.17
N ASN A 108 -19.06 30.68 0.56
CA ASN A 108 -18.17 29.56 0.31
C ASN A 108 -17.91 28.69 1.56
N THR A 109 -18.71 28.87 2.60
CA THR A 109 -18.60 28.13 3.88
C THR A 109 -19.88 27.36 4.15
N ILE A 110 -19.75 26.25 4.85
CA ILE A 110 -20.89 25.44 5.29
C ILE A 110 -21.05 25.67 6.78
N VAL A 111 -22.19 26.24 7.17
CA VAL A 111 -22.53 26.51 8.56
C VAL A 111 -23.36 25.35 9.08
N MET A 112 -22.89 24.78 10.19
CA MET A 112 -23.63 23.80 11.01
C MET A 112 -23.85 24.39 12.40
N GLU A 113 -24.75 23.83 13.20
CA GLU A 113 -25.05 24.34 14.55
C GLU A 113 -23.81 24.53 15.41
N ASP A 114 -22.87 23.59 15.36
CA ASP A 114 -21.67 23.56 16.20
C ASP A 114 -20.36 23.78 15.45
N ALA A 115 -20.36 23.93 14.13
CA ALA A 115 -19.15 24.04 13.34
C ALA A 115 -19.32 24.88 12.08
N LEU A 116 -18.26 25.62 11.77
CA LEU A 116 -18.07 26.28 10.48
C LEU A 116 -17.13 25.43 9.64
N LEU A 117 -17.64 24.83 8.58
CA LEU A 117 -16.87 23.97 7.69
C LEU A 117 -16.35 24.78 6.50
N LEU A 118 -15.06 24.71 6.28
CA LEU A 118 -14.40 25.40 5.17
C LEU A 118 -13.79 24.37 4.20
N PRO A 119 -14.43 24.11 3.06
CA PRO A 119 -13.89 23.19 2.06
C PRO A 119 -12.72 23.86 1.31
N ARG A 120 -11.53 23.25 1.38
CA ARG A 120 -10.33 23.65 0.65
C ARG A 120 -9.66 22.44 0.02
N PHE A 121 -10.17 22.04 -1.13
CA PHE A 121 -9.62 20.93 -1.90
C PHE A 121 -8.66 21.46 -2.96
N THR A 122 -7.37 21.29 -2.69
CA THR A 122 -6.30 21.70 -3.60
C THR A 122 -5.45 20.48 -3.98
N MET A 123 -4.80 20.55 -5.15
CA MET A 123 -3.86 19.53 -5.61
C MET A 123 -2.58 19.54 -4.77
N GLN A 124 -2.20 20.69 -4.24
CA GLN A 124 -1.05 20.87 -3.39
C GLN A 124 -1.45 20.76 -1.91
N PRO A 125 -0.55 20.33 -1.03
CA PRO A 125 -0.79 20.35 0.41
C PRO A 125 -1.06 21.78 0.89
N LEU A 126 -2.08 21.94 1.73
CA LEU A 126 -2.42 23.24 2.34
C LEU A 126 -1.25 23.72 3.22
N SER A 127 -0.77 24.93 2.98
CA SER A 127 0.38 25.50 3.68
C SER A 127 0.02 26.07 5.06
N ALA A 128 1.03 26.25 5.94
CA ALA A 128 0.82 26.86 7.25
C ALA A 128 0.31 28.31 7.15
N ASP A 129 0.78 29.07 6.14
CA ASP A 129 0.35 30.44 5.91
C ASP A 129 -1.12 30.54 5.51
N GLU A 130 -1.59 29.60 4.70
CA GLU A 130 -3.01 29.51 4.34
C GLU A 130 -3.87 29.17 5.56
N VAL A 131 -3.47 28.20 6.37
CA VAL A 131 -4.17 27.85 7.62
C VAL A 131 -4.20 29.05 8.57
N ALA A 132 -3.09 29.77 8.74
CA ALA A 132 -3.03 30.97 9.56
C ALA A 132 -3.98 32.07 9.05
N ARG A 133 -4.06 32.25 7.72
CA ARG A 133 -4.98 33.20 7.09
C ARG A 133 -6.44 32.82 7.36
N LEU A 134 -6.78 31.54 7.21
CA LEU A 134 -8.13 31.05 7.47
C LEU A 134 -8.56 31.25 8.92
N ILE A 135 -7.65 30.95 9.87
CA ILE A 135 -7.88 31.19 11.31
C ILE A 135 -8.11 32.68 11.61
N ARG A 136 -7.34 33.58 10.98
CA ARG A 136 -7.52 35.03 11.14
C ARG A 136 -8.84 35.54 10.57
N THR A 137 -9.27 34.98 9.44
CA THR A 137 -10.49 35.42 8.74
C THR A 137 -11.77 34.92 9.41
N TYR A 138 -11.79 33.64 9.82
CA TYR A 138 -13.00 32.98 10.30
C TYR A 138 -13.02 32.74 11.82
N GLY A 139 -11.94 33.07 12.52
CA GLY A 139 -11.77 32.74 13.92
C GLY A 139 -11.36 31.27 14.12
N ARG A 140 -10.97 30.96 15.35
CA ARG A 140 -10.55 29.59 15.72
C ARG A 140 -11.71 28.74 16.25
N ASP A 141 -12.69 29.42 16.85
CA ASP A 141 -13.79 28.76 17.55
C ASP A 141 -14.74 28.14 16.50
N LYS A 142 -14.99 26.85 16.65
CA LYS A 142 -15.84 26.04 15.76
C LYS A 142 -15.37 25.87 14.31
N LEU A 143 -14.15 26.35 13.96
CA LEU A 143 -13.63 26.17 12.59
C LEU A 143 -13.20 24.72 12.34
N THR A 144 -13.70 24.15 11.25
CA THR A 144 -13.27 22.84 10.74
C THR A 144 -12.86 22.98 9.28
N ILE A 145 -11.62 22.68 8.99
CA ILE A 145 -11.06 22.75 7.63
C ILE A 145 -11.20 21.38 6.97
N LEU A 146 -11.84 21.34 5.79
CA LEU A 146 -11.93 20.14 4.96
C LEU A 146 -10.87 20.23 3.86
N CYS A 147 -9.91 19.32 3.87
CA CYS A 147 -8.81 19.36 2.90
C CYS A 147 -8.36 17.96 2.46
N ASN A 148 -7.68 17.91 1.32
CA ASN A 148 -7.09 16.69 0.83
C ASN A 148 -5.84 16.32 1.64
N THR A 149 -4.88 17.24 1.72
CA THR A 149 -3.61 17.05 2.44
C THR A 149 -3.17 18.37 3.08
N LEU A 150 -2.49 18.27 4.23
CA LEU A 150 -1.82 19.41 4.88
C LEU A 150 -0.30 19.22 4.85
N SER A 151 0.43 20.33 4.87
CA SER A 151 1.85 20.30 5.17
C SER A 151 2.08 19.97 6.66
N PRO A 152 3.23 19.39 7.04
CA PRO A 152 3.53 19.07 8.44
C PRO A 152 3.47 20.29 9.37
N GLU A 153 3.86 21.46 8.84
CA GLU A 153 3.81 22.73 9.54
C GLU A 153 2.38 23.21 9.74
N ALA A 154 1.53 23.09 8.70
CA ALA A 154 0.11 23.40 8.76
C ALA A 154 -0.63 22.51 9.77
N GLU A 155 -0.26 21.24 9.85
CA GLU A 155 -0.83 20.30 10.81
C GLU A 155 -0.50 20.71 12.27
N LYS A 156 0.77 21.02 12.54
CA LYS A 156 1.19 21.53 13.85
C LYS A 156 0.47 22.81 14.23
N LEU A 157 0.31 23.73 13.28
CA LEU A 157 -0.39 24.99 13.49
C LEU A 157 -1.88 24.74 13.82
N ALA A 158 -2.59 23.95 13.02
CA ALA A 158 -3.99 23.61 13.27
C ALA A 158 -4.18 22.97 14.65
N CYS A 159 -3.32 22.04 15.04
CA CYS A 159 -3.34 21.43 16.37
C CYS A 159 -3.10 22.46 17.48
N SER A 160 -2.13 23.40 17.34
CA SER A 160 -1.82 24.41 18.36
C SER A 160 -2.96 25.39 18.57
N PHE A 161 -3.77 25.67 17.55
CA PHE A 161 -4.94 26.54 17.64
C PHE A 161 -6.25 25.80 17.93
N GLY A 162 -6.22 24.47 18.08
CA GLY A 162 -7.40 23.65 18.34
C GLY A 162 -8.38 23.56 17.17
N VAL A 163 -7.94 23.87 15.94
CA VAL A 163 -8.77 23.81 14.73
C VAL A 163 -8.93 22.36 14.29
N LYS A 164 -10.17 21.94 14.10
CA LYS A 164 -10.47 20.60 13.57
C LYS A 164 -10.15 20.52 12.08
N VAL A 165 -9.54 19.41 11.67
CA VAL A 165 -9.23 19.14 10.26
C VAL A 165 -9.88 17.82 9.86
N MET A 166 -10.76 17.88 8.87
CA MET A 166 -11.38 16.72 8.27
C MET A 166 -10.60 16.32 7.01
N ARG A 167 -9.94 15.16 7.07
CA ARG A 167 -9.03 14.68 6.02
C ARG A 167 -9.76 13.80 5.00
N LYS A 168 -9.07 13.51 3.89
CA LYS A 168 -9.57 12.67 2.78
C LYS A 168 -10.25 11.38 3.21
N ASN A 169 -9.78 10.71 4.28
CA ASN A 169 -10.37 9.46 4.76
C ASN A 169 -11.76 9.68 5.37
N GLU A 170 -11.90 10.72 6.16
CA GLU A 170 -13.15 11.08 6.84
C GLU A 170 -14.20 11.56 5.84
N ILE A 171 -13.76 12.37 4.87
CA ILE A 171 -14.61 12.87 3.79
C ILE A 171 -15.10 11.71 2.91
N TYR A 172 -14.20 10.82 2.51
CA TYR A 172 -14.57 9.62 1.74
C TYR A 172 -15.56 8.73 2.50
N ASN A 173 -15.33 8.51 3.79
CA ASN A 173 -16.22 7.72 4.63
C ASN A 173 -17.62 8.39 4.75
N LEU A 174 -17.68 9.72 4.83
CA LEU A 174 -18.93 10.47 4.82
C LEU A 174 -19.72 10.18 3.54
N PHE A 175 -19.13 10.42 2.37
CA PHE A 175 -19.77 10.19 1.09
C PHE A 175 -20.18 8.72 0.86
N THR A 176 -19.35 7.78 1.29
CA THR A 176 -19.62 6.34 1.15
C THR A 176 -20.78 5.91 2.07
N ARG A 177 -20.79 6.40 3.32
CA ARG A 177 -21.82 6.06 4.30
C ARG A 177 -23.20 6.63 3.91
N THR A 178 -23.22 7.84 3.36
CA THR A 178 -24.44 8.52 2.94
C THR A 178 -24.89 8.16 1.53
N ASN A 179 -24.07 7.39 0.80
CA ASN A 179 -24.30 7.01 -0.60
C ASN A 179 -24.56 8.22 -1.53
N THR A 180 -23.90 9.35 -1.23
CA THR A 180 -24.02 10.62 -1.99
C THR A 180 -22.80 10.92 -2.85
N THR A 181 -22.03 9.88 -3.22
CA THR A 181 -20.86 10.05 -4.09
C THR A 181 -21.29 10.65 -5.43
N PRO A 182 -20.64 11.74 -5.89
CA PRO A 182 -20.96 12.35 -7.17
C PRO A 182 -20.68 11.38 -8.33
N ASP A 183 -21.60 11.31 -9.28
CA ASP A 183 -21.49 10.45 -10.46
C ASP A 183 -21.63 11.33 -11.75
N PRO A 184 -20.72 11.28 -12.73
CA PRO A 184 -19.51 10.46 -12.79
C PRO A 184 -18.32 11.07 -12.05
N LEU A 185 -17.60 10.26 -11.28
CA LEU A 185 -16.29 10.66 -10.75
C LEU A 185 -15.31 10.91 -11.91
N ILE A 186 -14.54 11.99 -11.81
CA ILE A 186 -13.41 12.22 -12.71
C ILE A 186 -12.37 11.13 -12.41
N LEU A 187 -12.45 10.05 -13.18
CA LEU A 187 -11.43 9.00 -13.14
C LEU A 187 -10.18 9.55 -13.81
N ALA A 188 -9.25 10.06 -13.02
CA ALA A 188 -7.90 10.17 -13.54
C ALA A 188 -7.47 8.75 -13.92
N GLU A 189 -7.16 8.53 -15.19
CA GLU A 189 -6.46 7.32 -15.62
C GLU A 189 -5.09 7.32 -14.94
N LEU A 190 -5.06 6.86 -13.70
CA LEU A 190 -3.80 6.66 -12.98
C LEU A 190 -2.95 5.73 -13.85
N PRO A 191 -1.77 6.16 -14.27
CA PRO A 191 -0.94 5.38 -15.17
C PRO A 191 -0.72 4.02 -14.53
N ARG A 192 -1.30 2.97 -15.14
CA ARG A 192 -1.15 1.57 -14.71
C ARG A 192 0.33 1.32 -14.52
N LYS A 193 0.75 1.08 -13.29
CA LYS A 193 2.15 0.75 -12.97
C LYS A 193 2.55 -0.40 -13.87
N SER A 194 3.27 -0.10 -14.95
CA SER A 194 3.70 -1.07 -15.93
C SER A 194 4.53 -2.15 -15.22
N ALA A 195 4.28 -3.42 -15.54
CA ALA A 195 5.08 -4.54 -15.05
C ALA A 195 6.59 -4.33 -15.33
N ARG A 196 6.93 -3.58 -16.40
CA ARG A 196 8.28 -3.14 -16.71
C ARG A 196 8.90 -2.27 -15.60
N ARG A 197 8.12 -1.42 -14.88
CA ARG A 197 8.64 -0.64 -13.75
C ARG A 197 9.00 -1.51 -12.57
N THR A 198 8.23 -2.57 -12.31
CA THR A 198 8.50 -3.52 -11.22
C THR A 198 9.75 -4.35 -11.51
N LEU A 199 9.90 -4.88 -12.73
CA LEU A 199 11.12 -5.58 -13.15
C LEU A 199 12.36 -4.66 -13.10
N ARG A 200 12.23 -3.42 -13.57
CA ARG A 200 13.32 -2.43 -13.53
C ARG A 200 13.76 -2.09 -12.11
N ARG A 201 12.84 -2.15 -11.13
CA ARG A 201 13.13 -1.94 -9.72
C ARG A 201 13.86 -3.14 -9.10
N ILE A 202 13.48 -4.37 -9.45
CA ILE A 202 14.14 -5.61 -8.99
C ILE A 202 15.56 -5.72 -9.55
N VAL A 203 15.78 -5.32 -10.79
CA VAL A 203 17.09 -5.34 -11.49
C VAL A 203 17.83 -4.00 -11.32
N SER A 204 17.49 -3.18 -10.33
CA SER A 204 18.22 -1.94 -10.06
C SER A 204 19.54 -2.23 -9.36
N LYS A 205 20.58 -1.40 -9.61
CA LYS A 205 21.90 -1.51 -8.94
C LYS A 205 21.80 -1.51 -7.41
N GLN A 206 20.75 -0.95 -6.85
CA GLN A 206 20.48 -0.92 -5.42
C GLN A 206 20.09 -2.31 -4.85
N SER A 207 19.46 -3.16 -5.68
CA SER A 207 19.09 -4.54 -5.30
C SER A 207 20.29 -5.50 -5.31
N ALA A 208 21.43 -5.13 -5.86
CA ALA A 208 22.62 -5.98 -5.87
C ALA A 208 23.15 -6.28 -4.46
N ARG A 209 23.04 -5.32 -3.52
CA ARG A 209 23.51 -5.48 -2.13
C ARG A 209 22.80 -6.62 -1.39
N PRO A 210 21.44 -6.68 -1.32
CA PRO A 210 20.77 -7.77 -0.64
C PRO A 210 21.02 -9.14 -1.29
N PHE A 211 21.15 -9.22 -2.61
CA PHE A 211 21.49 -10.48 -3.28
C PHE A 211 22.90 -10.94 -2.94
N PHE A 212 23.85 -10.02 -2.86
CA PHE A 212 25.23 -10.31 -2.50
C PHE A 212 25.36 -10.80 -1.05
N THR A 213 24.73 -10.08 -0.11
CA THR A 213 24.75 -10.48 1.32
C THR A 213 24.08 -11.81 1.56
N SER A 214 22.94 -12.09 0.90
CA SER A 214 22.25 -13.38 0.98
C SER A 214 23.10 -14.51 0.37
N GLY A 215 23.75 -14.24 -0.76
CA GLY A 215 24.64 -15.20 -1.41
C GLY A 215 25.83 -15.59 -0.53
N ILE A 216 26.52 -14.62 0.06
CA ILE A 216 27.63 -14.85 1.00
C ILE A 216 27.14 -15.62 2.25
N LEU A 217 25.99 -15.24 2.82
CA LEU A 217 25.44 -15.92 3.98
C LEU A 217 25.19 -17.40 3.68
N LEU A 218 24.63 -17.73 2.52
CA LEU A 218 24.43 -19.13 2.10
C LEU A 218 25.76 -19.87 1.89
N LEU A 219 26.76 -19.21 1.32
CA LEU A 219 28.09 -19.81 1.18
C LEU A 219 28.74 -20.13 2.53
N ILE A 220 28.62 -19.23 3.51
CA ILE A 220 29.10 -19.46 4.88
C ILE A 220 28.33 -20.61 5.52
N MET A 221 26.99 -20.63 5.38
CA MET A 221 26.13 -21.72 5.91
C MET A 221 26.45 -23.07 5.29
N SER A 222 27.00 -23.12 4.05
CA SER A 222 27.42 -24.38 3.42
C SER A 222 28.54 -25.10 4.18
N LEU A 223 29.34 -24.35 4.94
CA LEU A 223 30.44 -24.93 5.76
C LEU A 223 29.92 -25.64 7.02
N PHE A 224 28.74 -25.25 7.52
CA PHE A 224 28.16 -25.76 8.75
C PHE A 224 27.05 -26.79 8.55
N THR A 225 26.64 -27.05 7.31
CA THR A 225 25.45 -27.86 7.00
C THR A 225 25.82 -29.22 6.44
N PHE A 226 25.01 -30.24 6.74
CA PHE A 226 25.19 -31.62 6.22
C PHE A 226 24.95 -31.75 4.70
N PHE A 227 24.38 -30.73 4.05
CA PHE A 227 24.15 -30.67 2.60
C PHE A 227 24.87 -29.49 1.97
N PRO A 228 26.21 -29.45 1.95
CA PRO A 228 26.97 -28.29 1.48
C PRO A 228 26.69 -27.94 0.01
N ILE A 229 26.44 -28.93 -0.84
CA ILE A 229 26.25 -28.75 -2.28
C ILE A 229 25.05 -27.84 -2.57
N TYR A 230 23.94 -27.98 -1.84
CA TYR A 230 22.74 -27.15 -2.03
C TYR A 230 23.03 -25.67 -1.69
N TYR A 231 23.60 -25.41 -0.54
CA TYR A 231 23.95 -24.04 -0.11
C TYR A 231 25.02 -23.42 -0.96
N LEU A 232 25.98 -24.22 -1.44
CA LEU A 232 27.04 -23.78 -2.34
C LEU A 232 26.45 -23.35 -3.70
N THR A 233 25.60 -24.18 -4.31
CA THR A 233 24.99 -23.88 -5.62
C THR A 233 24.11 -22.65 -5.58
N PHE A 234 23.21 -22.51 -4.58
CA PHE A 234 22.36 -21.34 -4.43
C PHE A 234 23.13 -20.10 -4.03
N GLY A 235 24.14 -20.23 -3.15
CA GLY A 235 25.02 -19.14 -2.76
C GLY A 235 25.80 -18.58 -3.95
N CYS A 236 26.38 -19.46 -4.76
CA CYS A 236 27.06 -19.06 -6.01
C CYS A 236 26.09 -18.41 -7.01
N ALA A 237 24.91 -18.97 -7.22
CA ALA A 237 23.92 -18.42 -8.13
C ALA A 237 23.48 -17.00 -7.72
N LEU A 238 23.20 -16.76 -6.42
CA LEU A 238 22.85 -15.43 -5.91
C LEU A 238 24.02 -14.45 -6.01
N THR A 239 25.23 -14.89 -5.75
CA THR A 239 26.43 -14.05 -5.87
C THR A 239 26.67 -13.64 -7.32
N ILE A 240 26.58 -14.58 -8.27
CA ILE A 240 26.66 -14.29 -9.70
C ILE A 240 25.56 -13.32 -10.12
N LEU A 241 24.31 -13.55 -9.68
CA LEU A 241 23.19 -12.67 -9.96
C LEU A 241 23.43 -11.26 -9.41
N ALA A 242 23.98 -11.15 -8.20
CA ALA A 242 24.32 -9.87 -7.58
C ALA A 242 25.36 -9.11 -8.41
N ILE A 243 26.38 -9.81 -8.91
CA ILE A 243 27.42 -9.25 -9.78
C ILE A 243 26.81 -8.78 -11.10
N LEU A 244 25.99 -9.61 -11.75
CA LEU A 244 25.30 -9.24 -13.00
C LEU A 244 24.39 -8.00 -12.79
N VAL A 245 23.61 -7.96 -11.72
CA VAL A 245 22.76 -6.79 -11.38
C VAL A 245 23.60 -5.56 -11.07
N ARG A 246 24.78 -5.72 -10.47
CA ARG A 246 25.69 -4.59 -10.19
C ARG A 246 26.27 -3.98 -11.45
N PHE A 247 26.64 -4.80 -12.45
CA PHE A 247 27.27 -4.33 -13.69
C PHE A 247 26.24 -3.92 -14.74
N PHE A 248 25.19 -4.72 -14.94
CA PHE A 248 24.18 -4.52 -15.99
C PHE A 248 22.86 -3.94 -15.47
N GLY A 249 22.69 -3.77 -14.15
CA GLY A 249 21.47 -3.23 -13.56
C GLY A 249 21.24 -1.75 -13.89
N PHE A 250 19.97 -1.37 -13.92
CA PHE A 250 19.55 0.02 -14.16
C PHE A 250 19.99 0.93 -13.01
N ALA A 251 20.36 2.18 -13.35
CA ALA A 251 20.64 3.20 -12.36
C ALA A 251 19.43 3.39 -11.42
N PRO A 252 19.64 3.64 -10.12
CA PRO A 252 18.53 3.93 -9.21
C PRO A 252 17.82 5.17 -9.73
N GLN A 253 16.52 5.05 -9.91
CA GLN A 253 15.67 6.19 -10.24
C GLN A 253 15.44 6.91 -8.91
N ASN A 254 16.13 8.03 -8.68
CA ASN A 254 15.84 8.91 -7.55
C ASN A 254 14.35 9.28 -7.65
N SER A 255 13.56 8.75 -6.73
CA SER A 255 12.15 9.12 -6.56
C SER A 255 12.01 10.32 -5.61
N ASP A 256 13.06 11.14 -5.57
CA ASP A 256 13.01 12.41 -4.87
C ASP A 256 12.46 13.42 -5.88
N TYR A 257 11.31 13.94 -5.56
CA TYR A 257 10.43 14.89 -6.28
C TYR A 257 9.23 14.24 -7.00
N VAL A 258 8.18 13.90 -6.26
CA VAL A 258 6.82 14.43 -6.43
C VAL A 258 6.10 14.34 -5.09
#